data_55baa65be77a0f2ed5f19666586e94f8
#
_entry.id   55baa65be77a0f2ed5f19666586e94f8
#
_cell.length_a   1.000
_cell.length_b   1.000
_cell.length_c   1.000
_cell.angle_alpha   90.00
_cell.angle_beta   90.00
_cell.angle_gamma   90.00
#
_symmetry.space_group_name_H-M   'P 1'
#
loop_
_entity.id
_entity.type
_entity.pdbx_description
1 polymer ?
#
loop_
_entity_poly.entity_id
_entity_poly.type
_entity_poly.pdbx_seq_one_letter_code
_entity_poly.pdbx_strand_id
1 'polypeptide(L)'
;VKLFTDGAMYSQNMVLRDGYLDGHQGVWLMEEKIFKDTFKIFWDAGYQIHIHQNGDSGLDRILDAVKENMQSNPREDHRTTIVHFGYSAFDQVKSMKDLGIIVSANPYYVTALSDLYSKVGVGYSRSQEMVRLGDVARAKIPLSLHSDMPMAPASPLLLMHAAVNRINYAGKVAGPSQRISPLEALMGVTLNAAYTLKLEMDYGSISQGKYANFTLLEENPLEVDPSKIKDIKVNGTIVEGREFPLH
;
A
#
# COMPACT_ATOMS: atom_id res chain seq x y z
N VAL A 1 0.98 15.44 5.40
CA VAL A 1 0.82 15.14 6.85
C VAL A 1 0.54 13.67 7.01
N LYS A 2 1.01 13.03 8.12
CA LYS A 2 0.68 11.64 8.42
C LYS A 2 -0.12 11.54 9.73
N LEU A 3 -1.25 10.80 9.66
CA LEU A 3 -2.10 10.44 10.79
C LEU A 3 -2.11 8.93 10.99
N PHE A 4 -2.71 8.47 12.09
CA PHE A 4 -2.77 7.07 12.47
C PHE A 4 -4.17 6.69 12.91
N THR A 5 -4.66 5.50 12.52
CA THR A 5 -5.91 4.96 13.03
C THR A 5 -5.64 3.90 14.10
N ASP A 6 -5.07 2.78 13.71
CA ASP A 6 -4.96 1.58 14.52
C ASP A 6 -3.54 1.01 14.54
N GLY A 7 -3.32 -0.03 15.32
CA GLY A 7 -2.00 -0.58 15.56
C GLY A 7 -1.43 -1.43 14.44
N ALA A 8 -0.19 -1.89 14.65
CA ALA A 8 0.57 -2.61 13.65
C ALA A 8 0.05 -4.05 13.46
N MET A 9 0.11 -4.52 12.20
CA MET A 9 -0.23 -5.88 11.84
C MET A 9 0.70 -6.91 12.52
N TYR A 10 2.00 -6.64 12.58
CA TYR A 10 2.99 -7.57 13.18
C TYR A 10 2.73 -7.89 14.66
N SER A 11 2.16 -6.97 15.39
CA SER A 11 1.85 -7.14 16.82
C SER A 11 0.40 -7.53 17.10
N GLN A 12 -0.37 -7.87 16.05
CA GLN A 12 -1.80 -8.18 16.15
C GLN A 12 -2.61 -7.06 16.82
N ASN A 13 -2.26 -5.81 16.53
CA ASN A 13 -2.91 -4.62 17.10
C ASN A 13 -3.83 -3.89 16.10
N MET A 14 -4.13 -4.50 14.95
CA MET A 14 -5.13 -3.96 14.02
C MET A 14 -6.51 -3.96 14.69
N VAL A 15 -7.31 -2.94 14.47
CA VAL A 15 -8.71 -2.94 14.89
C VAL A 15 -9.58 -3.48 13.77
N LEU A 16 -10.16 -4.65 13.98
CA LEU A 16 -10.92 -5.42 13.01
C LEU A 16 -12.41 -5.39 13.31
N ARG A 17 -13.27 -5.31 12.28
CA ARG A 17 -14.73 -5.41 12.39
C ARG A 17 -15.15 -6.71 13.11
N ASP A 18 -14.55 -7.83 12.71
CA ASP A 18 -14.89 -9.17 13.25
C ASP A 18 -13.89 -9.68 14.29
N GLY A 19 -12.98 -8.81 14.77
CA GLY A 19 -11.97 -9.17 15.78
C GLY A 19 -11.01 -10.27 15.37
N TYR A 20 -10.22 -10.73 16.32
CA TYR A 20 -9.29 -11.84 16.21
C TYR A 20 -9.91 -13.16 16.66
N LEU A 21 -9.30 -14.31 16.30
CA LEU A 21 -9.80 -15.64 16.63
C LEU A 21 -9.85 -15.92 18.14
N ASP A 22 -8.94 -15.35 18.91
CA ASP A 22 -8.87 -15.46 20.37
C ASP A 22 -9.71 -14.43 21.13
N GLY A 23 -10.39 -13.55 20.37
CA GLY A 23 -11.29 -12.53 20.93
C GLY A 23 -10.61 -11.26 21.44
N HIS A 24 -9.26 -11.16 21.35
CA HIS A 24 -8.64 -9.88 21.70
C HIS A 24 -8.99 -8.78 20.68
N GLN A 25 -8.86 -7.54 21.10
CA GLN A 25 -9.11 -6.37 20.29
C GLN A 25 -7.80 -5.69 19.96
N GLY A 26 -7.75 -5.05 18.77
CA GLY A 26 -6.64 -4.18 18.41
C GLY A 26 -6.59 -2.89 19.22
N VAL A 27 -5.67 -2.03 18.87
CA VAL A 27 -5.40 -0.76 19.58
C VAL A 27 -5.62 0.43 18.66
N TRP A 28 -6.44 1.37 19.08
CA TRP A 28 -6.54 2.68 18.44
C TRP A 28 -5.32 3.53 18.81
N LEU A 29 -4.59 4.02 17.82
CA LEU A 29 -3.42 4.89 18.02
C LEU A 29 -3.81 6.35 18.22
N MET A 30 -4.95 6.75 17.65
CA MET A 30 -5.57 8.05 17.91
C MET A 30 -7.01 7.83 18.35
N GLU A 31 -7.42 8.52 19.39
CA GLU A 31 -8.83 8.58 19.80
C GLU A 31 -9.68 9.14 18.65
N GLU A 32 -10.92 8.67 18.50
CA GLU A 32 -11.75 9.02 17.33
C GLU A 32 -11.98 10.51 17.18
N LYS A 33 -12.30 11.19 18.27
CA LYS A 33 -12.50 12.65 18.26
C LYS A 33 -11.22 13.39 17.86
N ILE A 34 -10.09 13.00 18.41
CA ILE A 34 -8.78 13.60 18.09
C ILE A 34 -8.44 13.36 16.61
N PHE A 35 -8.70 12.15 16.11
CA PHE A 35 -8.48 11.82 14.70
C PHE A 35 -9.33 12.70 13.78
N LYS A 36 -10.64 12.79 14.03
CA LYS A 36 -11.57 13.58 13.21
C LYS A 36 -11.24 15.07 13.23
N ASP A 37 -10.98 15.63 14.41
CA ASP A 37 -10.64 17.05 14.56
C ASP A 37 -9.32 17.38 13.84
N THR A 38 -8.31 16.54 14.01
CA THR A 38 -7.00 16.72 13.37
C THR A 38 -7.10 16.55 11.86
N PHE A 39 -7.83 15.54 11.38
CA PHE A 39 -8.08 15.32 9.96
C PHE A 39 -8.73 16.57 9.33
N LYS A 40 -9.77 17.11 9.97
CA LYS A 40 -10.48 18.31 9.49
C LYS A 40 -9.55 19.53 9.39
N ILE A 41 -8.71 19.78 10.39
CA ILE A 41 -7.75 20.89 10.39
C ILE A 41 -6.84 20.84 9.16
N PHE A 42 -6.24 19.67 8.88
CA PHE A 42 -5.34 19.50 7.75
C PHE A 42 -6.07 19.43 6.42
N TRP A 43 -7.29 18.89 6.42
CA TRP A 43 -8.15 18.90 5.24
C TRP A 43 -8.50 20.31 4.80
N ASP A 44 -8.99 21.12 5.73
CA ASP A 44 -9.38 22.53 5.46
C ASP A 44 -8.18 23.40 5.06
N ALA A 45 -6.99 23.08 5.58
CA ALA A 45 -5.75 23.74 5.21
C ALA A 45 -5.16 23.26 3.85
N GLY A 46 -5.83 22.35 3.14
CA GLY A 46 -5.43 21.88 1.82
C GLY A 46 -4.29 20.85 1.79
N TYR A 47 -3.88 20.30 2.92
CA TYR A 47 -2.81 19.31 2.97
C TYR A 47 -3.23 17.97 2.34
N GLN A 48 -2.27 17.28 1.74
CA GLN A 48 -2.39 15.85 1.46
C GLN A 48 -2.21 15.08 2.77
N ILE A 49 -3.12 14.14 3.05
CA ILE A 49 -3.14 13.39 4.30
C ILE A 49 -2.85 11.92 4.00
N HIS A 50 -1.77 11.41 4.57
CA HIS A 50 -1.41 10.00 4.57
C HIS A 50 -1.82 9.39 5.91
N ILE A 51 -2.44 8.21 5.91
CA ILE A 51 -3.00 7.64 7.12
C ILE A 51 -2.55 6.19 7.27
N HIS A 52 -1.84 5.91 8.36
CA HIS A 52 -1.53 4.54 8.77
C HIS A 52 -2.83 3.80 9.04
N GLN A 53 -3.02 2.68 8.34
CA GLN A 53 -4.19 1.82 8.48
C GLN A 53 -3.79 0.37 8.28
N ASN A 54 -4.13 -0.48 9.23
CA ASN A 54 -3.93 -1.92 9.12
C ASN A 54 -5.22 -2.73 9.26
N GLY A 55 -6.18 -2.32 10.08
CA GLY A 55 -7.47 -3.01 10.24
C GLY A 55 -8.60 -2.35 9.46
N ASP A 56 -9.60 -3.13 9.08
CA ASP A 56 -10.78 -2.65 8.36
C ASP A 56 -11.65 -1.68 9.18
N SER A 57 -11.74 -1.80 10.50
CA SER A 57 -12.38 -0.77 11.33
C SER A 57 -11.61 0.55 11.31
N GLY A 58 -10.27 0.50 11.18
CA GLY A 58 -9.44 1.68 10.97
C GLY A 58 -9.77 2.37 9.64
N LEU A 59 -10.01 1.57 8.59
CA LEU A 59 -10.41 2.08 7.30
C LEU A 59 -11.81 2.71 7.33
N ASP A 60 -12.78 2.13 8.05
CA ASP A 60 -14.10 2.76 8.22
C ASP A 60 -14.00 4.17 8.78
N ARG A 61 -13.20 4.36 9.82
CA ARG A 61 -12.96 5.69 10.42
C ARG A 61 -12.40 6.69 9.41
N ILE A 62 -11.51 6.24 8.52
CA ILE A 62 -10.95 7.08 7.46
C ILE A 62 -12.02 7.44 6.42
N LEU A 63 -12.80 6.46 5.96
CA LEU A 63 -13.86 6.66 4.99
C LEU A 63 -14.89 7.67 5.48
N ASP A 64 -15.30 7.55 6.75
CA ASP A 64 -16.22 8.50 7.38
C ASP A 64 -15.64 9.91 7.44
N ALA A 65 -14.39 10.06 7.87
CA ALA A 65 -13.74 11.36 7.93
C ALA A 65 -13.61 12.02 6.54
N VAL A 66 -13.21 11.26 5.51
CA VAL A 66 -13.15 11.79 4.13
C VAL A 66 -14.55 12.20 3.66
N LYS A 67 -15.56 11.35 3.86
CA LYS A 67 -16.94 11.61 3.45
C LYS A 67 -17.51 12.86 4.12
N GLU A 68 -17.36 13.01 5.43
CA GLU A 68 -17.79 14.18 6.20
C GLU A 68 -17.15 15.48 5.69
N ASN A 69 -15.84 15.42 5.41
CA ASN A 69 -15.09 16.59 4.94
C ASN A 69 -15.36 16.91 3.46
N MET A 70 -15.56 15.90 2.61
CA MET A 70 -16.02 16.10 1.22
C MET A 70 -17.39 16.79 1.13
N GLN A 71 -18.29 16.54 2.09
CA GLN A 71 -19.58 17.20 2.16
C GLN A 71 -19.48 18.68 2.58
N SER A 72 -18.58 18.98 3.50
CA SER A 72 -18.42 20.33 4.06
C SER A 72 -17.47 21.23 3.27
N ASN A 73 -16.42 20.67 2.71
CA ASN A 73 -15.36 21.34 1.96
C ASN A 73 -14.82 20.40 0.85
N PRO A 74 -15.50 20.28 -0.31
CA PRO A 74 -15.11 19.36 -1.39
C PRO A 74 -13.73 19.67 -1.95
N ARG A 75 -12.94 18.60 -2.19
CA ARG A 75 -11.59 18.68 -2.77
C ARG A 75 -11.42 17.57 -3.82
N GLU A 76 -11.28 17.93 -5.09
CA GLU A 76 -11.21 16.97 -6.21
C GLU A 76 -9.94 16.11 -6.20
N ASP A 77 -8.75 16.70 -6.01
CA ASP A 77 -7.45 16.00 -6.01
C ASP A 77 -6.79 16.04 -4.63
N HIS A 78 -7.51 15.59 -3.61
CA HIS A 78 -7.00 15.59 -2.22
C HIS A 78 -5.93 14.51 -1.98
N ARG A 79 -5.91 13.43 -2.77
CA ARG A 79 -4.98 12.29 -2.68
C ARG A 79 -4.81 11.77 -1.25
N THR A 80 -5.90 11.71 -0.48
CA THR A 80 -5.85 11.04 0.82
C THR A 80 -5.37 9.61 0.61
N THR A 81 -4.28 9.24 1.29
CA THR A 81 -3.54 8.00 1.03
C THR A 81 -3.69 7.04 2.21
N ILE A 82 -4.21 5.85 1.94
CA ILE A 82 -4.16 4.74 2.90
C ILE A 82 -2.75 4.15 2.86
N VAL A 83 -2.05 4.20 4.00
CA VAL A 83 -0.69 3.67 4.15
C VAL A 83 -0.74 2.30 4.82
N HIS A 84 0.01 1.36 4.30
CA HIS A 84 0.10 -0.08 4.59
C HIS A 84 -1.04 -0.89 3.98
N PHE A 85 -2.30 -0.50 4.13
CA PHE A 85 -3.47 -1.19 3.57
C PHE A 85 -3.49 -2.68 3.96
N GLY A 86 -3.31 -2.94 5.27
CA GLY A 86 -3.05 -4.28 5.78
C GLY A 86 -4.23 -5.22 5.64
N TYR A 87 -5.39 -4.83 6.17
CA TYR A 87 -6.65 -5.55 6.04
C TYR A 87 -7.79 -4.59 5.68
N SER A 88 -8.66 -5.02 4.77
CA SER A 88 -9.81 -4.24 4.31
C SER A 88 -10.92 -5.15 3.82
N ALA A 89 -12.15 -4.67 3.79
CA ALA A 89 -13.29 -5.35 3.23
C ALA A 89 -13.56 -4.90 1.78
N PHE A 90 -14.26 -5.72 1.01
CA PHE A 90 -14.54 -5.43 -0.41
C PHE A 90 -15.41 -4.17 -0.59
N ASP A 91 -16.40 -3.95 0.29
CA ASP A 91 -17.27 -2.76 0.29
C ASP A 91 -16.47 -1.46 0.47
N GLN A 92 -15.40 -1.52 1.26
CA GLN A 92 -14.53 -0.38 1.52
C GLN A 92 -13.73 0.03 0.27
N VAL A 93 -13.27 -0.93 -0.55
CA VAL A 93 -12.56 -0.62 -1.80
C VAL A 93 -13.45 0.19 -2.76
N LYS A 94 -14.75 -0.15 -2.85
CA LYS A 94 -15.72 0.63 -3.62
C LYS A 94 -15.83 2.06 -3.06
N SER A 95 -16.01 2.18 -1.75
CA SER A 95 -16.11 3.50 -1.09
C SER A 95 -14.85 4.34 -1.28
N MET A 96 -13.66 3.72 -1.22
CA MET A 96 -12.39 4.41 -1.51
C MET A 96 -12.36 4.97 -2.93
N LYS A 97 -12.84 4.18 -3.93
CA LYS A 97 -12.93 4.65 -5.32
C LYS A 97 -13.85 5.86 -5.45
N ASP A 98 -15.03 5.78 -4.87
CA ASP A 98 -16.05 6.83 -4.95
C ASP A 98 -15.59 8.13 -4.27
N LEU A 99 -14.76 8.00 -3.23
CA LEU A 99 -14.19 9.12 -2.47
C LEU A 99 -12.86 9.64 -3.01
N GLY A 100 -12.28 9.08 -4.07
CA GLY A 100 -11.00 9.52 -4.62
C GLY A 100 -9.78 9.22 -3.74
N ILE A 101 -9.88 8.24 -2.83
CA ILE A 101 -8.80 7.80 -1.94
C ILE A 101 -7.81 6.95 -2.73
N ILE A 102 -6.52 7.08 -2.45
CA ILE A 102 -5.44 6.31 -3.07
C ILE A 102 -4.74 5.41 -2.05
N VAL A 103 -3.95 4.44 -2.54
CA VAL A 103 -3.32 3.41 -1.71
C VAL A 103 -1.81 3.43 -1.84
N SER A 104 -1.12 3.36 -0.70
CA SER A 104 0.30 2.99 -0.60
C SER A 104 0.39 1.72 0.23
N ALA A 105 0.52 0.57 -0.43
CA ALA A 105 0.39 -0.73 0.22
C ALA A 105 1.74 -1.36 0.56
N ASN A 106 1.74 -2.22 1.60
CA ASN A 106 2.86 -3.08 1.91
C ASN A 106 2.56 -4.54 1.55
N PRO A 107 2.90 -5.02 0.35
CA PRO A 107 2.62 -6.38 -0.08
C PRO A 107 3.40 -7.43 0.69
N TYR A 108 4.49 -7.06 1.36
CA TYR A 108 5.32 -7.98 2.13
C TYR A 108 4.60 -8.56 3.35
N TYR A 109 3.55 -7.92 3.84
CA TYR A 109 2.69 -8.48 4.88
C TYR A 109 2.13 -9.85 4.49
N VAL A 110 1.76 -10.04 3.22
CA VAL A 110 1.28 -11.33 2.73
C VAL A 110 2.37 -12.40 2.82
N THR A 111 3.58 -12.06 2.39
CA THR A 111 4.73 -12.97 2.43
C THR A 111 5.08 -13.37 3.88
N ALA A 112 5.14 -12.41 4.78
CA ALA A 112 5.60 -12.64 6.14
C ALA A 112 4.50 -13.21 7.06
N LEU A 113 3.25 -12.79 6.91
CA LEU A 113 2.23 -12.96 7.95
C LEU A 113 1.03 -13.81 7.54
N SER A 114 0.75 -14.03 6.24
CA SER A 114 -0.51 -14.67 5.85
C SER A 114 -0.68 -16.10 6.40
N ASP A 115 0.39 -16.89 6.48
CA ASP A 115 0.34 -18.25 7.06
C ASP A 115 0.10 -18.19 8.58
N LEU A 116 0.76 -17.28 9.30
CA LEU A 116 0.55 -17.07 10.74
C LEU A 116 -0.89 -16.61 11.02
N TYR A 117 -1.35 -15.58 10.31
CA TYR A 117 -2.69 -15.03 10.46
C TYR A 117 -3.80 -16.03 10.12
N SER A 118 -3.52 -16.99 9.21
CA SER A 118 -4.45 -18.07 8.90
C SER A 118 -4.70 -19.01 10.08
N LYS A 119 -3.72 -19.14 10.98
CA LYS A 119 -3.74 -20.09 12.11
C LYS A 119 -4.17 -19.44 13.42
N VAL A 120 -3.64 -18.27 13.74
CA VAL A 120 -3.79 -17.66 15.08
C VAL A 120 -4.36 -16.23 15.05
N GLY A 121 -4.46 -15.59 13.87
CA GLY A 121 -4.93 -14.21 13.78
C GLY A 121 -6.40 -14.10 13.40
N VAL A 122 -6.70 -14.24 12.13
CA VAL A 122 -8.06 -14.00 11.57
C VAL A 122 -8.68 -15.24 10.92
N GLY A 123 -7.98 -16.36 10.91
CA GLY A 123 -8.41 -17.60 10.26
C GLY A 123 -8.08 -17.64 8.76
N TYR A 124 -8.20 -18.84 8.17
CA TYR A 124 -7.76 -19.09 6.80
C TYR A 124 -8.46 -18.16 5.79
N SER A 125 -9.78 -18.12 5.80
CA SER A 125 -10.55 -17.35 4.80
C SER A 125 -10.15 -15.87 4.79
N ARG A 126 -10.17 -15.22 5.95
CA ARG A 126 -9.83 -13.79 6.05
C ARG A 126 -8.36 -13.50 5.75
N SER A 127 -7.43 -14.42 6.07
CA SER A 127 -6.01 -14.24 5.78
C SER A 127 -5.70 -14.21 4.27
N GLN A 128 -6.55 -14.82 3.43
CA GLN A 128 -6.42 -14.74 1.97
C GLN A 128 -6.72 -13.34 1.41
N GLU A 129 -7.40 -12.52 2.18
CA GLU A 129 -7.85 -11.19 1.79
C GLU A 129 -6.92 -10.06 2.28
N MET A 130 -5.84 -10.41 2.98
CA MET A 130 -4.83 -9.45 3.40
C MET A 130 -4.27 -8.70 2.19
N VAL A 131 -4.10 -7.39 2.32
CA VAL A 131 -3.55 -6.51 1.28
C VAL A 131 -4.23 -6.77 -0.07
N ARG A 132 -5.47 -6.31 -0.23
CA ARG A 132 -6.36 -6.53 -1.39
C ARG A 132 -5.94 -5.77 -2.66
N LEU A 133 -4.72 -6.01 -3.16
CA LEU A 133 -4.19 -5.28 -4.31
C LEU A 133 -4.99 -5.53 -5.59
N GLY A 134 -5.46 -6.78 -5.81
CA GLY A 134 -6.26 -7.11 -6.99
C GLY A 134 -7.57 -6.35 -7.05
N ASP A 135 -8.27 -6.16 -5.91
CA ASP A 135 -9.50 -5.36 -5.86
C ASP A 135 -9.22 -3.88 -6.11
N VAL A 136 -8.13 -3.34 -5.55
CA VAL A 136 -7.68 -1.95 -5.76
C VAL A 136 -7.35 -1.71 -7.24
N ALA A 137 -6.61 -2.64 -7.88
CA ALA A 137 -6.25 -2.56 -9.29
C ALA A 137 -7.49 -2.63 -10.21
N ARG A 138 -8.41 -3.57 -9.96
CA ARG A 138 -9.67 -3.70 -10.71
C ARG A 138 -10.55 -2.45 -10.57
N ALA A 139 -10.56 -1.83 -9.40
CA ALA A 139 -11.26 -0.56 -9.16
C ALA A 139 -10.54 0.64 -9.80
N LYS A 140 -9.34 0.46 -10.37
CA LYS A 140 -8.50 1.53 -10.93
C LYS A 140 -8.22 2.64 -9.92
N ILE A 141 -7.97 2.27 -8.68
CA ILE A 141 -7.49 3.16 -7.63
C ILE A 141 -5.98 3.29 -7.79
N PRO A 142 -5.38 4.50 -7.79
CA PRO A 142 -3.94 4.66 -7.81
C PRO A 142 -3.29 3.89 -6.65
N LEU A 143 -2.36 2.98 -7.00
CA LEU A 143 -1.73 2.04 -6.09
C LEU A 143 -0.23 2.17 -6.14
N SER A 144 0.41 2.58 -5.05
CA SER A 144 1.85 2.51 -4.86
C SER A 144 2.24 1.41 -3.87
N LEU A 145 3.49 0.96 -3.94
CA LEU A 145 4.03 -0.06 -3.06
C LEU A 145 5.17 0.52 -2.21
N HIS A 146 5.24 0.09 -0.94
CA HIS A 146 6.33 0.45 -0.04
C HIS A 146 6.74 -0.73 0.85
N SER A 147 7.96 -0.66 1.41
CA SER A 147 8.51 -1.70 2.29
C SER A 147 8.31 -1.41 3.77
N ASP A 148 8.12 -0.14 4.13
CA ASP A 148 8.15 0.31 5.54
C ASP A 148 9.47 -0.10 6.24
N MET A 149 10.60 0.09 5.52
CA MET A 149 11.93 -0.29 6.01
C MET A 149 12.22 0.31 7.41
N PRO A 150 12.65 -0.49 8.39
CA PRO A 150 13.27 -1.82 8.31
C PRO A 150 12.30 -3.01 8.40
N MET A 151 10.97 -2.80 8.39
CA MET A 151 9.99 -3.89 8.49
C MET A 151 10.15 -4.90 7.34
N ALA A 152 10.36 -4.43 6.13
CA ALA A 152 10.77 -5.23 4.98
C ALA A 152 12.02 -4.60 4.33
N PRO A 153 12.82 -5.36 3.57
CA PRO A 153 13.95 -4.80 2.82
C PRO A 153 13.52 -3.65 1.89
N ALA A 154 14.35 -2.62 1.79
CA ALA A 154 14.17 -1.52 0.83
C ALA A 154 14.50 -2.00 -0.59
N SER A 155 13.73 -2.96 -1.11
CA SER A 155 13.91 -3.58 -2.42
C SER A 155 12.61 -3.50 -3.25
N PRO A 156 12.53 -2.58 -4.23
CA PRO A 156 11.36 -2.47 -5.09
C PRO A 156 11.03 -3.77 -5.85
N LEU A 157 12.04 -4.51 -6.32
CA LEU A 157 11.86 -5.78 -7.01
C LEU A 157 11.25 -6.86 -6.08
N LEU A 158 11.61 -6.86 -4.80
CA LEU A 158 11.00 -7.76 -3.82
C LEU A 158 9.53 -7.38 -3.57
N LEU A 159 9.20 -6.10 -3.52
CA LEU A 159 7.82 -5.64 -3.38
C LEU A 159 6.97 -6.02 -4.60
N MET A 160 7.51 -5.84 -5.81
CA MET A 160 6.87 -6.31 -7.05
C MET A 160 6.63 -7.83 -6.99
N HIS A 161 7.65 -8.61 -6.63
CA HIS A 161 7.54 -10.06 -6.50
C HIS A 161 6.44 -10.47 -5.49
N ALA A 162 6.40 -9.83 -4.33
CA ALA A 162 5.39 -10.11 -3.31
C ALA A 162 3.97 -9.80 -3.81
N ALA A 163 3.77 -8.67 -4.50
CA ALA A 163 2.48 -8.26 -5.04
C ALA A 163 1.98 -9.15 -6.18
N VAL A 164 2.89 -9.58 -7.07
CA VAL A 164 2.58 -10.41 -8.26
C VAL A 164 2.36 -11.87 -7.89
N ASN A 165 3.20 -12.45 -7.01
CA ASN A 165 3.19 -13.89 -6.74
C ASN A 165 2.38 -14.24 -5.49
N ARG A 166 2.37 -13.39 -4.45
CA ARG A 166 1.70 -13.60 -3.16
C ARG A 166 2.07 -14.92 -2.49
N ILE A 167 3.34 -15.30 -2.61
CA ILE A 167 3.90 -16.51 -1.98
C ILE A 167 4.36 -16.15 -0.57
N ASN A 168 3.86 -16.87 0.42
CA ASN A 168 4.23 -16.70 1.82
C ASN A 168 5.45 -17.57 2.22
N TYR A 169 5.96 -17.39 3.42
CA TYR A 169 7.09 -18.15 3.94
C TYR A 169 6.85 -19.66 4.05
N ALA A 170 5.60 -20.11 4.04
CA ALA A 170 5.27 -21.53 3.96
C ALA A 170 5.27 -22.07 2.50
N GLY A 171 5.66 -21.25 1.51
CA GLY A 171 5.68 -21.60 0.09
C GLY A 171 4.29 -21.66 -0.55
N LYS A 172 3.25 -21.15 0.13
CA LYS A 172 1.86 -21.19 -0.34
C LYS A 172 1.46 -19.84 -0.93
N VAL A 173 0.61 -19.88 -1.96
CA VAL A 173 -0.03 -18.69 -2.50
C VAL A 173 -1.19 -18.29 -1.60
N ALA A 174 -1.19 -17.04 -1.13
CA ALA A 174 -2.26 -16.48 -0.31
C ALA A 174 -3.11 -15.49 -1.11
N GLY A 175 -4.40 -15.82 -1.31
CA GLY A 175 -5.36 -14.99 -2.02
C GLY A 175 -4.97 -14.73 -3.49
N PRO A 176 -4.97 -15.75 -4.37
CA PRO A 176 -4.54 -15.61 -5.77
C PRO A 176 -5.35 -14.59 -6.55
N SER A 177 -6.61 -14.32 -6.19
CA SER A 177 -7.46 -13.27 -6.78
C SER A 177 -6.97 -11.84 -6.49
N GLN A 178 -6.08 -11.69 -5.51
CA GLN A 178 -5.50 -10.41 -5.10
C GLN A 178 -4.11 -10.15 -5.70
N ARG A 179 -3.65 -11.00 -6.63
CA ARG A 179 -2.46 -10.73 -7.44
C ARG A 179 -2.69 -9.53 -8.36
N ILE A 180 -1.63 -8.79 -8.63
CA ILE A 180 -1.58 -7.78 -9.68
C ILE A 180 -0.58 -8.20 -10.75
N SER A 181 -0.67 -7.62 -11.93
CA SER A 181 0.26 -7.89 -13.03
C SER A 181 1.66 -7.31 -12.75
N PRO A 182 2.72 -7.83 -13.39
CA PRO A 182 4.05 -7.23 -13.31
C PRO A 182 4.07 -5.75 -13.70
N LEU A 183 3.28 -5.33 -14.69
CA LEU A 183 3.16 -3.93 -15.10
C LEU A 183 2.55 -3.06 -14.00
N GLU A 184 1.45 -3.50 -13.39
CA GLU A 184 0.82 -2.77 -12.27
C GLU A 184 1.78 -2.67 -11.08
N ALA A 185 2.54 -3.72 -10.79
CA ALA A 185 3.56 -3.71 -9.74
C ALA A 185 4.71 -2.76 -10.06
N LEU A 186 5.20 -2.73 -11.32
CA LEU A 186 6.21 -1.78 -11.78
C LEU A 186 5.72 -0.34 -11.65
N MET A 187 4.49 -0.06 -12.09
CA MET A 187 3.87 1.26 -11.89
C MET A 187 3.77 1.61 -10.40
N GLY A 188 3.49 0.63 -9.55
CA GLY A 188 3.39 0.79 -8.10
C GLY A 188 4.69 1.24 -7.42
N VAL A 189 5.85 0.88 -7.97
CA VAL A 189 7.17 1.29 -7.45
C VAL A 189 7.80 2.45 -8.24
N THR A 190 7.12 2.98 -9.27
CA THR A 190 7.61 4.07 -10.12
C THR A 190 6.58 5.20 -10.23
N LEU A 191 5.77 5.21 -11.28
CA LEU A 191 4.84 6.30 -11.59
C LEU A 191 3.81 6.54 -10.48
N ASN A 192 3.18 5.48 -9.97
CA ASN A 192 2.19 5.64 -8.92
C ASN A 192 2.83 6.02 -7.57
N ALA A 193 4.07 5.59 -7.31
CA ALA A 193 4.82 6.05 -6.15
C ALA A 193 5.09 7.56 -6.24
N ALA A 194 5.52 8.05 -7.40
CA ALA A 194 5.68 9.48 -7.64
C ALA A 194 4.33 10.24 -7.48
N TYR A 195 3.24 9.70 -8.05
CA TYR A 195 1.90 10.28 -7.92
C TYR A 195 1.43 10.38 -6.46
N THR A 196 1.72 9.34 -5.66
CA THR A 196 1.39 9.32 -4.22
C THR A 196 2.10 10.44 -3.45
N LEU A 197 3.27 10.86 -3.93
CA LEU A 197 4.09 11.92 -3.32
C LEU A 197 3.92 13.29 -3.98
N LYS A 198 3.06 13.43 -5.00
CA LYS A 198 2.90 14.64 -5.85
C LYS A 198 4.21 15.03 -6.58
N LEU A 199 4.97 14.03 -6.99
CA LEU A 199 6.24 14.18 -7.71
C LEU A 199 6.16 13.66 -9.15
N GLU A 200 4.99 13.30 -9.66
CA GLU A 200 4.81 12.68 -10.97
C GLU A 200 5.16 13.59 -12.15
N MET A 201 5.24 14.89 -11.93
CA MET A 201 5.72 15.83 -12.95
C MET A 201 7.22 15.74 -13.17
N ASP A 202 7.96 15.33 -12.13
CA ASP A 202 9.42 15.30 -12.10
C ASP A 202 10.00 13.89 -12.19
N TYR A 203 9.26 12.87 -11.68
CA TYR A 203 9.75 11.51 -11.47
C TYR A 203 8.75 10.43 -11.92
N GLY A 204 9.16 9.18 -11.84
CA GLY A 204 8.31 7.98 -11.95
C GLY A 204 8.10 7.48 -13.39
N SER A 205 8.46 8.22 -14.43
CA SER A 205 8.41 7.75 -15.81
C SER A 205 9.55 8.34 -16.65
N ILE A 206 9.93 7.62 -17.71
CA ILE A 206 10.91 8.09 -18.69
C ILE A 206 10.16 8.97 -19.69
N SER A 207 10.14 10.27 -19.43
CA SER A 207 9.46 11.27 -20.26
C SER A 207 10.31 12.53 -20.38
N GLN A 208 10.23 13.21 -21.52
CA GLN A 208 10.94 14.46 -21.73
C GLN A 208 10.52 15.51 -20.67
N GLY A 209 11.51 16.18 -20.10
CA GLY A 209 11.31 17.22 -19.08
C GLY A 209 11.40 16.72 -17.64
N LYS A 210 11.44 15.39 -17.41
CA LYS A 210 11.64 14.81 -16.07
C LYS A 210 13.13 14.62 -15.75
N TYR A 211 13.44 14.51 -14.46
CA TYR A 211 14.79 14.18 -14.02
C TYR A 211 15.26 12.83 -14.58
N ALA A 212 16.51 12.77 -15.01
CA ALA A 212 17.14 11.56 -15.52
C ALA A 212 17.53 10.62 -14.34
N ASN A 213 16.52 10.01 -13.72
CA ASN A 213 16.67 9.07 -12.63
C ASN A 213 16.26 7.68 -13.09
N PHE A 214 17.22 6.76 -13.15
CA PHE A 214 17.01 5.40 -13.69
C PHE A 214 17.63 4.36 -12.77
N THR A 215 17.04 3.16 -12.76
CA THR A 215 17.67 1.93 -12.28
C THR A 215 18.02 1.07 -13.46
N LEU A 216 19.27 0.64 -13.54
CA LEU A 216 19.78 -0.26 -14.60
C LEU A 216 19.62 -1.70 -14.14
N LEU A 217 18.72 -2.42 -14.78
CA LEU A 217 18.42 -3.83 -14.47
C LEU A 217 19.07 -4.74 -15.52
N GLU A 218 19.49 -5.94 -15.10
CA GLU A 218 20.06 -6.96 -16.00
C GLU A 218 18.99 -7.54 -16.93
N GLU A 219 17.74 -7.68 -16.44
CA GLU A 219 16.61 -8.25 -17.18
C GLU A 219 15.38 -7.36 -17.06
N ASN A 220 14.47 -7.49 -18.04
CA ASN A 220 13.20 -6.78 -18.03
C ASN A 220 12.21 -7.44 -17.06
N PRO A 221 11.76 -6.77 -15.98
CA PRO A 221 10.83 -7.33 -15.01
C PRO A 221 9.45 -7.68 -15.59
N LEU A 222 9.13 -7.22 -16.80
CA LEU A 222 7.88 -7.52 -17.50
C LEU A 222 7.97 -8.78 -18.38
N GLU A 223 9.18 -9.29 -18.63
CA GLU A 223 9.43 -10.41 -19.56
C GLU A 223 9.95 -11.67 -18.86
N VAL A 224 10.56 -11.52 -17.67
CA VAL A 224 11.01 -12.67 -16.89
C VAL A 224 9.83 -13.46 -16.31
N ASP A 225 10.05 -14.72 -15.93
CA ASP A 225 9.10 -15.45 -15.11
C ASP A 225 8.80 -14.63 -13.84
N PRO A 226 7.51 -14.38 -13.50
CA PRO A 226 7.16 -13.57 -12.34
C PRO A 226 7.82 -14.03 -11.02
N SER A 227 8.12 -15.32 -10.88
CA SER A 227 8.82 -15.85 -9.70
C SER A 227 10.27 -15.36 -9.60
N LYS A 228 10.86 -14.87 -10.68
CA LYS A 228 12.25 -14.40 -10.79
C LYS A 228 12.41 -12.88 -10.60
N ILE A 229 11.33 -12.12 -10.57
CA ILE A 229 11.38 -10.65 -10.47
C ILE A 229 12.30 -10.18 -9.33
N LYS A 230 12.24 -10.81 -8.16
CA LYS A 230 13.08 -10.45 -7.00
C LYS A 230 14.57 -10.75 -7.17
N ASP A 231 14.91 -11.62 -8.11
CA ASP A 231 16.26 -12.10 -8.36
C ASP A 231 16.96 -11.30 -9.47
N ILE A 232 16.26 -10.40 -10.16
CA ILE A 232 16.82 -9.53 -11.19
C ILE A 232 17.92 -8.66 -10.57
N LYS A 233 19.09 -8.71 -11.17
CA LYS A 233 20.25 -7.96 -10.71
C LYS A 233 20.14 -6.47 -11.07
N VAL A 234 20.47 -5.62 -10.12
CA VAL A 234 20.61 -4.18 -10.33
C VAL A 234 22.08 -3.91 -10.64
N ASN A 235 22.35 -3.39 -11.83
CA ASN A 235 23.71 -3.09 -12.29
C ASN A 235 24.17 -1.69 -11.90
N GLY A 236 23.26 -0.81 -11.58
CA GLY A 236 23.57 0.54 -11.15
C GLY A 236 22.33 1.44 -11.10
N THR A 237 22.55 2.68 -10.70
CA THR A 237 21.54 3.74 -10.75
C THR A 237 22.10 4.98 -11.46
N ILE A 238 21.20 5.74 -12.06
CA ILE A 238 21.49 7.08 -12.57
C ILE A 238 20.63 8.05 -11.79
N VAL A 239 21.23 9.08 -11.20
CA VAL A 239 20.55 10.13 -10.44
C VAL A 239 20.91 11.47 -11.06
N GLU A 240 19.91 12.19 -11.57
CA GLU A 240 20.08 13.48 -12.27
C GLU A 240 21.12 13.40 -13.41
N GLY A 241 21.13 12.28 -14.12
CA GLY A 241 22.08 12.03 -15.22
C GLY A 241 23.48 11.56 -14.79
N ARG A 242 23.77 11.42 -13.49
CA ARG A 242 25.03 10.91 -12.96
C ARG A 242 24.93 9.43 -12.64
N GLU A 243 25.87 8.64 -13.14
CA GLU A 243 25.91 7.19 -12.92
C GLU A 243 26.53 6.81 -11.57
N PHE A 244 25.93 5.79 -10.94
CA PHE A 244 26.39 5.14 -9.70
C PHE A 244 26.35 3.61 -9.94
N PRO A 245 27.46 3.03 -10.47
CA PRO A 245 27.52 1.59 -10.70
C PRO A 245 27.53 0.83 -9.37
N LEU A 246 26.87 -0.32 -9.35
CA LEU A 246 27.02 -1.30 -8.25
C LEU A 246 28.09 -2.30 -8.64
N HIS A 247 29.03 -2.55 -7.76
CA HIS A 247 30.17 -3.48 -7.95
C HIS A 247 29.88 -4.84 -7.33
#